data_aa61dc11c7f4c1704edac499d3c99dc1
#
_entry.id   aa61dc11c7f4c1704edac499d3c99dc1
#
_cell.length_a   1.000
_cell.length_b   1.000
_cell.length_c   1.000
_cell.angle_alpha   90.00
_cell.angle_beta   90.00
_cell.angle_gamma   90.00
#
_symmetry.space_group_name_H-M   'P 1'
#
loop_
_entity.id
_entity.type
_entity.pdbx_description
1 polymer ?
#
loop_
_entity_poly.entity_id
_entity_poly.type
_entity_poly.pdbx_seq_one_letter_code
_entity_poly.pdbx_strand_id
1 'polypeptide(L)'
;MKTAYQHTKKGQSCFLRAGLLMLLVLFCSVSGWAAKQESIKKKEINKSFNVGKNDILQVDNRYGNITVTHWSKSEVSIRVVIEAKARNDEKAQAIIDRVNIRMEKMGNTVSAVTSLRSQNGNGGSNESFTINYYVNMPSELTCDLTQKYGNIIMPENNKGKCDLHVKYGNLNGGNFTGPLSIDVQYGNMDISDVDNATLDLAYCGKSSIRNGSQLNIDSKYSNLSLGNVRKMNTEAKYGDIHIDRLDNGYMELKYGNCKIDELKQGITVDELSYSTLTIKDLASNFDKVNVDARYGNLNIYIDVNASFRVVANNMKYGNCKV
;
A
#
# COMPACT_ATOMS: atom_id res chain seq x y z
N MET A 1 -68.06 -16.87 73.94
CA MET A 1 -68.14 -18.28 73.53
C MET A 1 -67.10 -18.58 72.51
N LYS A 2 -66.36 -19.62 72.73
CA LYS A 2 -65.15 -20.08 72.00
C LYS A 2 -65.53 -20.65 70.65
N THR A 3 -64.66 -20.43 69.64
CA THR A 3 -64.19 -21.42 68.68
C THR A 3 -63.32 -20.64 67.69
N ALA A 4 -62.10 -20.75 67.69
CA ALA A 4 -61.09 -21.70 67.36
C ALA A 4 -60.57 -21.48 65.95
N TYR A 5 -59.37 -21.08 65.92
CA TYR A 5 -58.47 -20.89 64.73
C TYR A 5 -57.70 -22.19 64.52
N GLN A 6 -57.86 -22.79 63.40
CA GLN A 6 -56.87 -23.73 62.85
C GLN A 6 -57.04 -23.78 61.32
N HIS A 7 -56.16 -23.08 60.60
CA HIS A 7 -55.71 -23.47 59.27
C HIS A 7 -54.73 -22.41 58.76
N THR A 8 -53.47 -22.70 58.80
CA THR A 8 -52.53 -22.28 57.78
C THR A 8 -51.09 -22.70 58.15
N LYS A 9 -50.71 -23.91 57.88
CA LYS A 9 -49.33 -24.39 57.93
C LYS A 9 -49.04 -25.44 56.84
N LYS A 10 -49.60 -25.34 55.66
CA LYS A 10 -49.23 -26.26 54.54
C LYS A 10 -48.83 -25.59 53.24
N GLY A 11 -48.79 -24.25 53.17
CA GLY A 11 -48.47 -23.54 51.93
C GLY A 11 -46.98 -23.11 51.73
N GLN A 12 -46.21 -23.05 52.83
CA GLN A 12 -44.84 -22.45 52.72
C GLN A 12 -43.74 -23.44 52.36
N SER A 13 -43.96 -24.76 52.45
CA SER A 13 -42.88 -25.72 52.09
C SER A 13 -42.80 -26.05 50.59
N CYS A 14 -43.84 -25.74 49.80
CA CYS A 14 -43.87 -26.04 48.38
C CYS A 14 -43.20 -24.96 47.55
N PHE A 15 -43.30 -23.69 47.96
CA PHE A 15 -42.65 -22.58 47.23
C PHE A 15 -41.14 -22.54 47.44
N LEU A 16 -40.60 -22.97 48.60
CA LEU A 16 -39.14 -23.02 48.80
C LEU A 16 -38.47 -24.15 47.98
N ARG A 17 -39.17 -25.28 47.77
CA ARG A 17 -38.62 -26.37 46.93
C ARG A 17 -38.69 -26.09 45.45
N ALA A 18 -39.69 -25.35 44.96
CA ALA A 18 -39.77 -24.90 43.57
C ALA A 18 -38.72 -23.82 43.26
N GLY A 19 -38.47 -22.88 44.18
CA GLY A 19 -37.43 -21.87 44.03
C GLY A 19 -36.02 -22.44 44.02
N LEU A 20 -35.74 -23.46 44.85
CA LEU A 20 -34.40 -24.09 44.88
C LEU A 20 -34.13 -24.95 43.63
N LEU A 21 -35.14 -25.61 43.06
CA LEU A 21 -35.03 -26.36 41.80
C LEU A 21 -34.84 -25.42 40.59
N MET A 22 -35.50 -24.24 40.59
CA MET A 22 -35.31 -23.24 39.51
C MET A 22 -33.92 -22.58 39.55
N LEU A 23 -33.37 -22.36 40.75
CA LEU A 23 -32.00 -21.86 40.92
C LEU A 23 -30.94 -22.90 40.49
N LEU A 24 -31.18 -24.19 40.68
CA LEU A 24 -30.29 -25.26 40.25
C LEU A 24 -30.31 -25.45 38.71
N VAL A 25 -31.44 -25.26 38.05
CA VAL A 25 -31.58 -25.32 36.60
C VAL A 25 -30.95 -24.09 35.92
N LEU A 26 -31.02 -22.91 36.57
CA LEU A 26 -30.31 -21.69 36.07
C LEU A 26 -28.80 -21.79 36.23
N PHE A 27 -28.27 -22.56 37.19
CA PHE A 27 -26.82 -22.77 37.34
C PHE A 27 -26.24 -23.80 36.37
N CYS A 28 -27.05 -24.70 35.79
CA CYS A 28 -26.61 -25.66 34.78
C CYS A 28 -26.64 -25.13 33.35
N SER A 29 -27.20 -23.95 33.09
CA SER A 29 -27.28 -23.35 31.74
C SER A 29 -26.17 -22.33 31.41
N VAL A 30 -25.24 -22.08 32.35
CA VAL A 30 -24.08 -21.17 32.12
C VAL A 30 -22.80 -21.95 31.80
N SER A 31 -22.85 -23.27 31.72
CA SER A 31 -21.68 -24.08 31.35
C SER A 31 -21.72 -24.46 29.86
N GLY A 32 -21.33 -23.57 28.97
CA GLY A 32 -21.24 -23.99 27.57
C GLY A 32 -20.73 -23.00 26.55
N TRP A 33 -20.38 -21.80 26.93
CA TRP A 33 -19.63 -20.91 26.03
C TRP A 33 -18.21 -20.67 26.60
N ALA A 34 -17.43 -21.73 26.66
CA ALA A 34 -15.99 -21.55 26.66
C ALA A 34 -15.65 -20.90 25.30
N ALA A 35 -15.53 -19.58 25.27
CA ALA A 35 -14.94 -18.89 24.15
C ALA A 35 -13.62 -19.61 23.86
N LYS A 36 -13.49 -20.15 22.66
CA LYS A 36 -12.30 -20.86 22.21
C LYS A 36 -11.12 -19.89 22.34
N GLN A 37 -10.41 -19.95 23.45
CA GLN A 37 -9.35 -19.02 23.80
C GLN A 37 -8.21 -19.26 22.80
N GLU A 38 -8.10 -18.36 21.82
CA GLU A 38 -6.98 -18.37 20.88
C GLU A 38 -5.72 -17.94 21.61
N SER A 39 -4.64 -18.66 21.37
CA SER A 39 -3.33 -18.33 21.92
C SER A 39 -2.57 -17.41 20.97
N ILE A 40 -1.98 -16.36 21.51
CA ILE A 40 -1.11 -15.41 20.79
C ILE A 40 0.30 -15.54 21.38
N LYS A 41 1.27 -15.85 20.51
CA LYS A 41 2.68 -15.82 20.87
C LYS A 41 3.44 -14.82 20.04
N LYS A 42 4.45 -14.19 20.68
CA LYS A 42 5.32 -13.20 20.05
C LYS A 42 6.77 -13.59 20.22
N LYS A 43 7.57 -13.33 19.19
CA LYS A 43 9.04 -13.42 19.22
C LYS A 43 9.60 -12.13 18.65
N GLU A 44 10.55 -11.54 19.35
CA GLU A 44 11.25 -10.33 18.93
C GLU A 44 12.72 -10.65 18.66
N ILE A 45 13.26 -10.08 17.58
CA ILE A 45 14.64 -10.22 17.17
C ILE A 45 15.15 -8.82 16.85
N ASN A 46 16.23 -8.41 17.53
CA ASN A 46 16.84 -7.09 17.35
C ASN A 46 18.28 -7.24 16.88
N LYS A 47 18.69 -6.45 15.90
CA LYS A 47 20.08 -6.36 15.45
C LYS A 47 20.41 -4.98 14.91
N SER A 48 21.62 -4.51 15.19
CA SER A 48 22.12 -3.22 14.70
C SER A 48 23.44 -3.40 13.97
N PHE A 49 23.69 -2.51 13.00
CA PHE A 49 24.88 -2.53 12.15
C PHE A 49 25.38 -1.10 11.93
N ASN A 50 26.65 -0.84 12.19
CA ASN A 50 27.24 0.43 11.79
C ASN A 50 27.29 0.55 10.27
N VAL A 51 26.91 1.72 9.75
CA VAL A 51 26.85 2.00 8.31
C VAL A 51 27.58 3.28 7.95
N GLY A 52 28.19 3.27 6.76
CA GLY A 52 28.78 4.43 6.11
C GLY A 52 27.91 4.92 4.93
N LYS A 53 28.35 5.98 4.25
CA LYS A 53 27.60 6.61 3.14
C LYS A 53 27.34 5.69 1.95
N ASN A 54 28.22 4.72 1.70
CA ASN A 54 28.14 3.81 0.54
C ASN A 54 27.51 2.47 0.89
N ASP A 55 27.03 2.31 2.14
CA ASP A 55 26.36 1.11 2.53
C ASP A 55 24.92 1.09 2.02
N ILE A 56 24.37 -0.09 1.87
CA ILE A 56 23.03 -0.34 1.35
C ILE A 56 22.27 -1.19 2.38
N LEU A 57 21.05 -0.80 2.70
CA LEU A 57 20.13 -1.64 3.44
C LEU A 57 19.28 -2.44 2.46
N GLN A 58 19.25 -3.76 2.60
CA GLN A 58 18.37 -4.65 1.85
C GLN A 58 17.45 -5.43 2.79
N VAL A 59 16.13 -5.33 2.59
CA VAL A 59 15.13 -6.06 3.37
C VAL A 59 14.19 -6.83 2.44
N ASP A 60 14.10 -8.15 2.61
CA ASP A 60 13.09 -8.99 1.94
C ASP A 60 12.18 -9.61 3.01
N ASN A 61 10.94 -9.13 3.05
CA ASN A 61 9.91 -9.59 3.99
C ASN A 61 8.65 -10.09 3.29
N ARG A 62 7.89 -10.90 4.03
CA ARG A 62 6.55 -11.36 3.65
C ARG A 62 5.66 -11.56 4.87
N TYR A 63 4.35 -11.35 4.68
CA TYR A 63 3.31 -11.52 5.71
C TYR A 63 3.42 -10.54 6.88
N GLY A 64 3.46 -9.24 6.58
CA GLY A 64 3.51 -8.16 7.58
C GLY A 64 3.94 -6.86 6.94
N ASN A 65 4.50 -5.95 7.71
CA ASN A 65 4.89 -4.64 7.22
C ASN A 65 6.39 -4.38 7.39
N ILE A 66 6.94 -3.53 6.53
CA ILE A 66 8.23 -2.86 6.73
C ILE A 66 7.93 -1.41 7.07
N THR A 67 8.28 -0.97 8.28
CA THR A 67 8.15 0.42 8.71
C THR A 67 9.53 1.00 8.92
N VAL A 68 9.86 2.04 8.17
CA VAL A 68 11.14 2.75 8.25
C VAL A 68 10.98 4.04 9.04
N THR A 69 11.96 4.37 9.86
CA THR A 69 12.10 5.63 10.58
C THR A 69 13.51 6.14 10.40
N HIS A 70 13.69 7.44 10.24
CA HIS A 70 15.01 8.05 10.14
C HIS A 70 15.53 8.51 11.49
N TRP A 71 16.86 8.44 11.65
CA TRP A 71 17.59 8.98 12.79
C TRP A 71 18.94 9.55 12.36
N SER A 72 19.64 10.21 13.29
CA SER A 72 20.92 10.86 13.03
C SER A 72 22.15 9.97 13.28
N LYS A 73 21.95 8.68 13.68
CA LYS A 73 23.06 7.78 13.96
C LYS A 73 23.58 7.13 12.66
N SER A 74 24.89 6.94 12.55
CA SER A 74 25.53 6.15 11.48
C SER A 74 25.34 4.64 11.73
N GLU A 75 24.11 4.19 11.85
CA GLU A 75 23.71 2.82 12.21
C GLU A 75 22.37 2.47 11.56
N VAL A 76 22.19 1.24 11.17
CA VAL A 76 20.89 0.64 10.87
C VAL A 76 20.50 -0.25 12.03
N SER A 77 19.34 -0.02 12.64
CA SER A 77 18.76 -0.89 13.66
C SER A 77 17.50 -1.53 13.14
N ILE A 78 17.44 -2.85 13.21
CA ILE A 78 16.33 -3.66 12.70
C ILE A 78 15.71 -4.42 13.87
N ARG A 79 14.45 -4.16 14.16
CA ARG A 79 13.62 -4.90 15.10
C ARG A 79 12.56 -5.66 14.33
N VAL A 80 12.56 -6.98 14.44
CA VAL A 80 11.56 -7.85 13.82
C VAL A 80 10.66 -8.43 14.90
N VAL A 81 9.35 -8.23 14.75
CA VAL A 81 8.33 -8.79 15.63
C VAL A 81 7.54 -9.83 14.86
N ILE A 82 7.63 -11.08 15.28
CA ILE A 82 6.85 -12.21 14.78
C ILE A 82 5.71 -12.42 15.76
N GLU A 83 4.48 -12.33 15.30
CA GLU A 83 3.29 -12.65 16.08
C GLU A 83 2.56 -13.80 15.42
N ALA A 84 2.25 -14.85 16.19
CA ALA A 84 1.50 -16.02 15.74
C ALA A 84 0.25 -16.20 16.61
N LYS A 85 -0.88 -16.44 15.96
CA LYS A 85 -2.17 -16.72 16.58
C LYS A 85 -2.65 -18.10 16.17
N ALA A 86 -2.99 -18.94 17.14
CA ALA A 86 -3.47 -20.29 16.91
C ALA A 86 -4.43 -20.74 18.03
N ARG A 87 -5.00 -21.93 17.87
CA ARG A 87 -5.97 -22.48 18.83
C ARG A 87 -5.36 -22.85 20.21
N ASN A 88 -4.04 -22.98 20.30
CA ASN A 88 -3.30 -23.26 21.54
C ASN A 88 -1.84 -22.81 21.42
N ASP A 89 -1.15 -22.78 22.56
CA ASP A 89 0.25 -22.34 22.72
C ASP A 89 1.25 -23.15 21.88
N GLU A 90 1.07 -24.45 21.82
CA GLU A 90 1.96 -25.35 21.07
C GLU A 90 1.92 -25.04 19.57
N LYS A 91 0.72 -24.84 19.01
CA LYS A 91 0.56 -24.49 17.60
C LYS A 91 1.05 -23.08 17.29
N ALA A 92 0.80 -22.11 18.17
CA ALA A 92 1.33 -20.76 18.00
C ALA A 92 2.87 -20.79 18.03
N GLN A 93 3.47 -21.58 18.92
CA GLN A 93 4.93 -21.76 18.97
C GLN A 93 5.47 -22.44 17.69
N ALA A 94 4.82 -23.47 17.21
CA ALA A 94 5.21 -24.17 15.99
C ALA A 94 5.22 -23.25 14.75
N ILE A 95 4.29 -22.27 14.68
CA ILE A 95 4.28 -21.26 13.64
C ILE A 95 5.53 -20.35 13.75
N ILE A 96 5.85 -19.85 14.95
CA ILE A 96 7.02 -19.02 15.20
C ILE A 96 8.32 -19.77 14.83
N ASP A 97 8.44 -21.05 15.16
CA ASP A 97 9.63 -21.86 14.92
C ASP A 97 9.89 -22.14 13.42
N ARG A 98 8.88 -21.96 12.58
CA ARG A 98 9.01 -22.02 11.11
C ARG A 98 9.59 -20.75 10.50
N VAL A 99 9.48 -19.63 11.20
CA VAL A 99 10.00 -18.35 10.71
C VAL A 99 11.49 -18.26 11.01
N ASN A 100 12.29 -18.11 9.97
CA ASN A 100 13.71 -17.87 10.09
C ASN A 100 14.05 -16.48 9.57
N ILE A 101 14.67 -15.65 10.41
CA ILE A 101 15.14 -14.31 10.09
C ILE A 101 16.66 -14.31 10.07
N ARG A 102 17.25 -14.02 8.92
CA ARG A 102 18.69 -13.84 8.77
C ARG A 102 19.00 -12.36 8.63
N MET A 103 19.81 -11.82 9.51
CA MET A 103 20.31 -10.45 9.48
C MET A 103 21.82 -10.43 9.56
N GLU A 104 22.48 -9.87 8.55
CA GLU A 104 23.95 -9.84 8.46
C GLU A 104 24.43 -8.61 7.69
N LYS A 105 25.67 -8.23 7.89
CA LYS A 105 26.38 -7.26 7.06
C LYS A 105 27.49 -7.98 6.31
N MET A 106 27.45 -7.92 4.98
CA MET A 106 28.47 -8.45 4.08
C MET A 106 28.98 -7.34 3.18
N GLY A 107 30.26 -7.00 3.33
CA GLY A 107 30.83 -5.84 2.65
C GLY A 107 30.09 -4.54 3.01
N ASN A 108 29.53 -3.90 2.01
CA ASN A 108 28.74 -2.66 2.15
C ASN A 108 27.21 -2.91 2.23
N THR A 109 26.76 -4.17 2.31
CA THR A 109 25.32 -4.48 2.34
C THR A 109 24.91 -5.01 3.70
N VAL A 110 23.95 -4.33 4.34
CA VAL A 110 23.19 -4.84 5.49
C VAL A 110 21.96 -5.53 4.93
N SER A 111 21.86 -6.84 5.14
CA SER A 111 20.77 -7.67 4.62
C SER A 111 19.90 -8.20 5.76
N ALA A 112 18.59 -8.17 5.57
CA ALA A 112 17.60 -8.75 6.48
C ALA A 112 16.53 -9.51 5.68
N VAL A 113 16.51 -10.84 5.81
CA VAL A 113 15.70 -11.71 4.96
C VAL A 113 14.83 -12.64 5.79
N THR A 114 13.53 -12.66 5.47
CA THR A 114 12.56 -13.61 6.01
C THR A 114 12.48 -14.85 5.14
N SER A 115 12.65 -16.01 5.75
CA SER A 115 12.38 -17.32 5.14
C SER A 115 11.44 -18.17 5.99
N LEU A 116 10.61 -18.98 5.34
CA LEU A 116 9.66 -19.87 6.00
C LEU A 116 10.00 -21.32 5.67
N ARG A 117 10.13 -22.17 6.70
CA ARG A 117 10.22 -23.61 6.50
C ARG A 117 8.86 -24.14 6.01
N SER A 118 8.88 -25.03 5.03
CA SER A 118 7.68 -25.69 4.52
C SER A 118 6.97 -26.45 5.64
N GLN A 119 5.64 -26.45 5.62
CA GLN A 119 4.82 -27.24 6.53
C GLN A 119 4.43 -28.54 5.83
N ASN A 120 4.80 -29.68 6.42
CA ASN A 120 4.24 -30.97 6.03
C ASN A 120 2.88 -31.10 6.76
N GLY A 121 1.78 -30.82 6.09
CA GLY A 121 0.42 -30.94 6.64
C GLY A 121 -0.48 -29.75 6.29
N ASN A 122 -1.79 -29.96 6.37
CA ASN A 122 -2.80 -28.92 6.17
C ASN A 122 -2.75 -27.93 7.33
N GLY A 123 -2.48 -26.64 7.06
CA GLY A 123 -2.65 -25.56 8.03
C GLY A 123 -4.08 -25.56 8.58
N GLY A 124 -4.23 -25.39 9.90
CA GLY A 124 -5.54 -25.31 10.53
C GLY A 124 -6.28 -24.04 10.11
N SER A 125 -7.60 -24.13 9.97
CA SER A 125 -8.45 -23.02 9.50
C SER A 125 -8.45 -21.75 10.37
N ASN A 126 -7.76 -21.75 11.53
CA ASN A 126 -7.70 -20.63 12.48
C ASN A 126 -6.25 -20.28 12.87
N GLU A 127 -5.31 -20.47 11.98
CA GLU A 127 -3.91 -20.13 12.20
C GLU A 127 -3.54 -18.89 11.39
N SER A 128 -2.97 -17.87 12.03
CA SER A 128 -2.47 -16.67 11.36
C SER A 128 -1.16 -16.22 11.98
N PHE A 129 -0.35 -15.51 11.21
CA PHE A 129 0.86 -14.89 11.71
C PHE A 129 1.20 -13.62 10.93
N THR A 130 1.98 -12.75 11.57
CA THR A 130 2.56 -11.56 10.95
C THR A 130 4.04 -11.44 11.30
N ILE A 131 4.82 -10.84 10.40
CA ILE A 131 6.25 -10.59 10.56
C ILE A 131 6.48 -9.12 10.24
N ASN A 132 6.57 -8.28 11.27
CA ASN A 132 6.72 -6.84 11.10
C ASN A 132 8.17 -6.42 11.35
N TYR A 133 8.72 -5.68 10.39
CA TYR A 133 10.04 -5.06 10.46
C TYR A 133 9.89 -3.59 10.84
N TYR A 134 10.62 -3.18 11.86
CA TYR A 134 10.80 -1.79 12.26
C TYR A 134 12.28 -1.44 12.07
N VAL A 135 12.53 -0.55 11.13
CA VAL A 135 13.88 -0.19 10.71
C VAL A 135 14.15 1.26 11.06
N ASN A 136 15.22 1.52 11.82
CA ASN A 136 15.74 2.85 11.98
C ASN A 136 17.04 2.97 11.17
N MET A 137 17.15 3.98 10.30
CA MET A 137 18.29 4.19 9.41
C MET A 137 18.58 5.67 9.17
N PRO A 138 19.80 6.06 8.72
CA PRO A 138 20.06 7.41 8.21
C PRO A 138 19.20 7.75 7.00
N SER A 139 18.78 9.01 6.86
CA SER A 139 17.95 9.46 5.72
C SER A 139 18.66 9.43 4.37
N GLU A 140 19.99 9.48 4.37
CA GLU A 140 20.86 9.46 3.19
C GLU A 140 21.24 8.03 2.74
N LEU A 141 20.91 7.02 3.53
CA LEU A 141 21.30 5.65 3.22
C LEU A 141 20.48 5.09 2.06
N THR A 142 21.15 4.44 1.13
CA THR A 142 20.48 3.67 0.05
C THR A 142 19.73 2.49 0.63
N CYS A 143 18.49 2.26 0.18
CA CYS A 143 17.72 1.09 0.58
C CYS A 143 17.05 0.38 -0.60
N ASP A 144 16.94 -0.94 -0.48
CA ASP A 144 16.20 -1.85 -1.34
C ASP A 144 15.25 -2.66 -0.46
N LEU A 145 13.96 -2.37 -0.57
CA LEU A 145 12.94 -2.95 0.30
C LEU A 145 11.92 -3.74 -0.51
N THR A 146 11.83 -5.03 -0.25
CA THR A 146 10.84 -5.92 -0.86
C THR A 146 9.84 -6.41 0.18
N GLN A 147 8.55 -6.22 -0.09
CA GLN A 147 7.46 -6.68 0.75
C GLN A 147 6.41 -7.46 -0.03
N LYS A 148 6.04 -8.65 0.45
CA LYS A 148 4.91 -9.42 -0.08
C LYS A 148 3.86 -9.64 1.00
N TYR A 149 2.58 -9.43 0.66
CA TYR A 149 1.45 -9.59 1.58
C TYR A 149 1.56 -8.67 2.79
N GLY A 150 1.62 -7.35 2.53
CA GLY A 150 1.72 -6.30 3.52
C GLY A 150 2.32 -5.03 2.96
N ASN A 151 2.56 -4.05 3.80
CA ASN A 151 2.86 -2.69 3.38
C ASN A 151 4.32 -2.30 3.61
N ILE A 152 4.81 -1.37 2.78
CA ILE A 152 6.00 -0.57 3.08
C ILE A 152 5.53 0.82 3.52
N ILE A 153 6.05 1.29 4.64
CA ILE A 153 5.77 2.61 5.21
C ILE A 153 7.11 3.33 5.35
N MET A 154 7.33 4.32 4.47
CA MET A 154 8.53 5.15 4.45
C MET A 154 8.31 6.44 5.24
N PRO A 155 9.35 6.99 5.86
CA PRO A 155 9.26 8.26 6.60
C PRO A 155 9.06 9.45 5.66
N GLU A 156 8.88 10.64 6.27
CA GLU A 156 8.52 11.85 5.54
C GLU A 156 9.63 12.38 4.60
N ASN A 157 10.90 12.24 4.94
CA ASN A 157 12.00 12.83 4.17
C ASN A 157 13.09 11.80 3.84
N ASN A 158 13.14 11.34 2.60
CA ASN A 158 14.06 10.31 2.10
C ASN A 158 15.06 10.95 1.13
N LYS A 159 16.35 10.94 1.47
CA LYS A 159 17.41 11.58 0.69
C LYS A 159 18.28 10.58 -0.08
N GLY A 160 18.40 9.36 0.43
CA GLY A 160 19.12 8.28 -0.23
C GLY A 160 18.34 7.72 -1.42
N LYS A 161 19.03 6.93 -2.26
CA LYS A 161 18.36 6.16 -3.30
C LYS A 161 17.46 5.09 -2.64
N CYS A 162 16.22 4.97 -3.12
CA CYS A 162 15.27 3.98 -2.66
C CYS A 162 14.75 3.14 -3.82
N ASP A 163 14.88 1.80 -3.69
CA ASP A 163 14.26 0.82 -4.56
C ASP A 163 13.18 0.09 -3.73
N LEU A 164 11.90 0.26 -4.07
CA LEU A 164 10.76 -0.18 -3.25
C LEU A 164 9.85 -1.11 -4.05
N HIS A 165 9.73 -2.36 -3.60
CA HIS A 165 8.96 -3.40 -4.26
C HIS A 165 7.84 -3.92 -3.35
N VAL A 166 6.59 -3.74 -3.77
CA VAL A 166 5.41 -4.19 -3.02
C VAL A 166 4.53 -5.09 -3.88
N LYS A 167 4.20 -6.25 -3.35
CA LYS A 167 3.23 -7.14 -3.99
C LYS A 167 2.16 -7.59 -2.99
N TYR A 168 0.89 -7.41 -3.37
CA TYR A 168 -0.27 -7.67 -2.52
C TYR A 168 -0.24 -6.82 -1.22
N GLY A 169 -0.10 -5.51 -1.38
CA GLY A 169 -0.04 -4.56 -0.27
C GLY A 169 0.10 -3.12 -0.76
N ASN A 170 0.34 -2.20 0.16
CA ASN A 170 0.40 -0.78 -0.16
C ASN A 170 1.78 -0.19 0.14
N LEU A 171 2.14 0.82 -0.64
CA LEU A 171 3.31 1.66 -0.40
C LEU A 171 2.83 3.05 0.04
N ASN A 172 3.26 3.47 1.22
CA ASN A 172 3.04 4.84 1.70
C ASN A 172 4.38 5.51 1.98
N GLY A 173 4.57 6.72 1.50
CA GLY A 173 5.82 7.46 1.70
C GLY A 173 5.64 8.97 1.65
N GLY A 174 6.54 9.69 2.31
CA GLY A 174 6.62 11.14 2.26
C GLY A 174 7.38 11.64 1.02
N ASN A 175 8.36 12.51 1.26
CA ASN A 175 9.14 13.17 0.22
C ASN A 175 10.41 12.37 -0.12
N PHE A 176 10.76 12.30 -1.40
CA PHE A 176 11.98 11.66 -1.90
C PHE A 176 12.77 12.64 -2.74
N THR A 177 13.93 13.07 -2.21
CA THR A 177 14.88 13.93 -2.93
C THR A 177 15.99 13.13 -3.61
N GLY A 178 16.25 11.90 -3.16
CA GLY A 178 17.09 10.93 -3.84
C GLY A 178 16.35 10.20 -4.97
N PRO A 179 17.08 9.47 -5.84
CA PRO A 179 16.46 8.65 -6.88
C PRO A 179 15.52 7.61 -6.29
N LEU A 180 14.32 7.49 -6.87
CA LEU A 180 13.28 6.59 -6.41
C LEU A 180 12.87 5.62 -7.52
N SER A 181 12.88 4.32 -7.23
CA SER A 181 12.32 3.27 -8.07
C SER A 181 11.21 2.55 -7.30
N ILE A 182 10.05 2.41 -7.90
CA ILE A 182 8.87 1.79 -7.31
C ILE A 182 8.32 0.72 -8.25
N ASP A 183 8.10 -0.48 -7.72
CA ASP A 183 7.31 -1.55 -8.34
C ASP A 183 6.18 -1.93 -7.38
N VAL A 184 4.93 -1.63 -7.75
CA VAL A 184 3.75 -2.01 -6.98
C VAL A 184 2.84 -2.89 -7.82
N GLN A 185 2.56 -4.09 -7.31
CA GLN A 185 1.66 -5.04 -7.95
C GLN A 185 0.54 -5.46 -7.00
N TYR A 186 -0.71 -5.37 -7.47
CA TYR A 186 -1.91 -5.73 -6.70
C TYR A 186 -2.02 -4.97 -5.38
N GLY A 187 -1.90 -3.64 -5.46
CA GLY A 187 -1.93 -2.77 -4.28
C GLY A 187 -2.22 -1.33 -4.62
N ASN A 188 -1.88 -0.43 -3.71
CA ASN A 188 -1.99 1.00 -3.91
C ASN A 188 -0.68 1.69 -3.50
N MET A 189 -0.48 2.89 -4.02
CA MET A 189 0.66 3.72 -3.69
C MET A 189 0.17 5.12 -3.31
N ASP A 190 0.74 5.69 -2.25
CA ASP A 190 0.51 7.09 -1.87
C ASP A 190 1.84 7.73 -1.47
N ILE A 191 2.33 8.65 -2.31
CA ILE A 191 3.61 9.33 -2.17
C ILE A 191 3.39 10.84 -2.20
N SER A 192 4.10 11.57 -1.35
CA SER A 192 4.00 13.03 -1.33
C SER A 192 4.77 13.66 -2.49
N ASP A 193 6.04 14.00 -2.30
CA ASP A 193 6.82 14.75 -3.28
C ASP A 193 8.03 13.94 -3.75
N VAL A 194 8.31 13.98 -5.05
CA VAL A 194 9.46 13.27 -5.62
C VAL A 194 10.24 14.15 -6.59
N ASP A 195 11.56 14.12 -6.51
CA ASP A 195 12.42 14.79 -7.51
C ASP A 195 12.53 13.96 -8.78
N ASN A 196 12.97 12.70 -8.66
CA ASN A 196 13.09 11.78 -9.78
C ASN A 196 12.57 10.41 -9.41
N ALA A 197 11.57 9.93 -10.14
CA ALA A 197 11.01 8.61 -9.90
C ALA A 197 10.80 7.80 -11.18
N THR A 198 11.03 6.49 -11.05
CA THR A 198 10.60 5.47 -12.01
C THR A 198 9.56 4.60 -11.34
N LEU A 199 8.40 4.45 -11.97
CA LEU A 199 7.25 3.72 -11.45
C LEU A 199 6.86 2.59 -12.40
N ASP A 200 6.74 1.38 -11.88
CA ASP A 200 6.11 0.24 -12.53
C ASP A 200 4.87 -0.15 -11.70
N LEU A 201 3.69 0.06 -12.26
CA LEU A 201 2.42 -0.13 -11.57
C LEU A 201 1.57 -1.17 -12.30
N ALA A 202 1.23 -2.25 -11.63
CA ALA A 202 0.38 -3.29 -12.21
C ALA A 202 -0.77 -3.69 -11.29
N TYR A 203 -2.00 -3.61 -11.82
CA TYR A 203 -3.22 -3.94 -11.07
C TYR A 203 -3.39 -3.11 -9.79
N CYS A 204 -3.08 -1.80 -9.88
CA CYS A 204 -3.19 -0.85 -8.79
C CYS A 204 -4.51 -0.08 -8.90
N GLY A 205 -5.38 -0.23 -7.90
CA GLY A 205 -6.70 0.38 -7.94
C GLY A 205 -6.66 1.90 -7.77
N LYS A 206 -5.74 2.40 -6.92
CA LYS A 206 -5.60 3.83 -6.64
C LYS A 206 -4.17 4.14 -6.24
N SER A 207 -3.46 4.88 -7.08
CA SER A 207 -2.10 5.31 -6.81
C SER A 207 -1.99 6.82 -6.95
N SER A 208 -1.19 7.48 -6.09
CA SER A 208 -1.06 8.94 -6.09
C SER A 208 0.37 9.41 -5.84
N ILE A 209 0.73 10.53 -6.50
CA ILE A 209 1.90 11.36 -6.21
C ILE A 209 1.42 12.82 -6.17
N ARG A 210 1.69 13.52 -5.07
CA ARG A 210 1.27 14.92 -4.93
C ARG A 210 2.07 15.87 -5.82
N ASN A 211 3.41 15.79 -5.81
CA ASN A 211 4.27 16.61 -6.68
C ASN A 211 5.42 15.77 -7.24
N GLY A 212 5.73 15.96 -8.53
CA GLY A 212 6.84 15.27 -9.21
C GLY A 212 7.66 16.19 -10.09
N SER A 213 9.00 16.19 -9.96
CA SER A 213 9.84 16.96 -10.88
C SER A 213 10.08 16.19 -12.19
N GLN A 214 10.48 14.93 -12.13
CA GLN A 214 10.67 14.08 -13.29
C GLN A 214 10.15 12.67 -13.01
N LEU A 215 9.12 12.25 -13.74
CA LEU A 215 8.49 10.95 -13.60
C LEU A 215 8.62 10.12 -14.88
N ASN A 216 9.07 8.87 -14.73
CA ASN A 216 8.98 7.83 -15.76
C ASN A 216 8.01 6.76 -15.27
N ILE A 217 6.95 6.49 -16.02
CA ILE A 217 5.82 5.68 -15.54
C ILE A 217 5.48 4.60 -16.58
N ASP A 218 5.51 3.34 -16.17
CA ASP A 218 4.84 2.21 -16.84
C ASP A 218 3.64 1.81 -15.96
N SER A 219 2.43 1.88 -16.52
CA SER A 219 1.19 1.64 -15.76
C SER A 219 0.28 0.68 -16.52
N LYS A 220 -0.02 -0.45 -15.91
CA LYS A 220 -0.90 -1.47 -16.50
C LYS A 220 -2.05 -1.82 -15.55
N TYR A 221 -3.28 -1.74 -16.04
CA TYR A 221 -4.48 -2.04 -15.24
C TYR A 221 -4.52 -1.25 -13.92
N SER A 222 -4.09 0.03 -13.98
CA SER A 222 -3.88 0.83 -12.79
C SER A 222 -4.41 2.25 -12.98
N ASN A 223 -4.97 2.83 -11.91
CA ASN A 223 -5.40 4.22 -11.91
C ASN A 223 -4.38 5.07 -11.16
N LEU A 224 -4.04 6.22 -11.73
CA LEU A 224 -3.01 7.11 -11.22
C LEU A 224 -3.50 8.54 -11.11
N SER A 225 -3.30 9.15 -9.95
CA SER A 225 -3.57 10.57 -9.70
C SER A 225 -2.27 11.30 -9.42
N LEU A 226 -1.96 12.28 -10.22
CA LEU A 226 -0.76 13.12 -10.10
C LEU A 226 -1.21 14.56 -9.82
N GLY A 227 -0.64 15.21 -8.82
CA GLY A 227 -0.85 16.63 -8.60
C GLY A 227 -0.02 17.47 -9.58
N ASN A 228 1.02 18.20 -9.07
CA ASN A 228 1.86 19.02 -9.94
C ASN A 228 3.06 18.23 -10.47
N VAL A 229 3.18 18.12 -11.79
CA VAL A 229 4.28 17.41 -12.45
C VAL A 229 5.00 18.32 -13.42
N ARG A 230 6.32 18.43 -13.28
CA ARG A 230 7.13 19.26 -14.20
C ARG A 230 7.44 18.53 -15.51
N LYS A 231 7.93 17.28 -15.42
CA LYS A 231 8.22 16.45 -16.60
C LYS A 231 7.70 15.04 -16.39
N MET A 232 7.02 14.51 -17.38
CA MET A 232 6.48 13.15 -17.34
C MET A 232 6.77 12.41 -18.64
N ASN A 233 7.19 11.16 -18.51
CA ASN A 233 7.22 10.18 -19.59
C ASN A 233 6.39 8.98 -19.15
N THR A 234 5.34 8.62 -19.91
CA THR A 234 4.35 7.64 -19.44
C THR A 234 3.94 6.70 -20.55
N GLU A 235 4.01 5.40 -20.28
CA GLU A 235 3.30 4.36 -21.01
C GLU A 235 2.18 3.81 -20.13
N ALA A 236 0.91 3.94 -20.56
CA ALA A 236 -0.22 3.49 -19.78
C ALA A 236 -1.18 2.63 -20.60
N LYS A 237 -1.61 1.50 -20.01
CA LYS A 237 -2.54 0.56 -20.62
C LYS A 237 -3.61 0.11 -19.62
N TYR A 238 -4.89 0.18 -20.03
CA TYR A 238 -6.03 -0.29 -19.24
C TYR A 238 -6.14 0.38 -17.86
N GLY A 239 -6.19 1.71 -17.84
CA GLY A 239 -6.36 2.48 -16.61
C GLY A 239 -6.46 3.96 -16.88
N ASP A 240 -6.93 4.71 -15.92
CA ASP A 240 -7.13 6.14 -16.04
C ASP A 240 -6.02 6.92 -15.33
N ILE A 241 -5.61 8.05 -15.95
CA ILE A 241 -4.63 8.98 -15.37
C ILE A 241 -5.31 10.32 -15.18
N HIS A 242 -5.22 10.88 -13.99
CA HIS A 242 -5.60 12.25 -13.70
C HIS A 242 -4.36 13.04 -13.26
N ILE A 243 -4.17 14.22 -13.84
CA ILE A 243 -3.06 15.12 -13.56
C ILE A 243 -3.65 16.52 -13.30
N ASP A 244 -3.38 17.06 -12.11
CA ASP A 244 -3.87 18.42 -11.80
C ASP A 244 -3.12 19.45 -12.64
N ARG A 245 -1.78 19.37 -12.69
CA ARG A 245 -0.94 20.27 -13.50
C ARG A 245 0.25 19.54 -14.08
N LEU A 246 0.49 19.74 -15.38
CA LEU A 246 1.63 19.24 -16.12
C LEU A 246 2.35 20.39 -16.83
N ASP A 247 3.67 20.50 -16.65
CA ASP A 247 4.42 21.44 -17.46
C ASP A 247 4.72 20.84 -18.85
N ASN A 248 5.42 19.69 -18.88
CA ASN A 248 5.77 18.98 -20.12
C ASN A 248 5.51 17.48 -20.00
N GLY A 249 4.99 16.86 -21.06
CA GLY A 249 4.70 15.43 -21.10
C GLY A 249 5.08 14.73 -22.39
N TYR A 250 5.44 13.44 -22.24
CA TYR A 250 5.42 12.43 -23.29
C TYR A 250 4.52 11.29 -22.82
N MET A 251 3.66 10.77 -23.72
CA MET A 251 2.68 9.77 -23.34
C MET A 251 2.38 8.79 -24.48
N GLU A 252 2.22 7.51 -24.12
CA GLU A 252 1.47 6.50 -24.86
C GLU A 252 0.29 6.04 -24.00
N LEU A 253 -0.91 6.11 -24.54
CA LEU A 253 -2.12 5.76 -23.81
C LEU A 253 -3.00 4.79 -24.63
N LYS A 254 -3.28 3.61 -24.07
CA LYS A 254 -4.09 2.57 -24.71
C LYS A 254 -5.18 2.07 -23.77
N TYR A 255 -6.43 2.06 -24.24
CA TYR A 255 -7.57 1.53 -23.51
C TYR A 255 -7.79 2.16 -22.13
N GLY A 256 -7.62 3.51 -22.04
CA GLY A 256 -7.81 4.27 -20.81
C GLY A 256 -8.05 5.72 -21.11
N ASN A 257 -8.25 6.55 -20.07
CA ASN A 257 -8.44 7.97 -20.23
C ASN A 257 -7.37 8.75 -19.50
N CYS A 258 -6.94 9.85 -20.08
CA CYS A 258 -6.10 10.83 -19.40
C CYS A 258 -6.80 12.18 -19.33
N LYS A 259 -6.86 12.71 -18.11
CA LYS A 259 -7.38 14.04 -17.86
C LYS A 259 -6.27 14.90 -17.26
N ILE A 260 -5.96 16.01 -17.89
CA ILE A 260 -5.03 17.03 -17.43
C ILE A 260 -5.86 18.29 -17.14
N ASP A 261 -5.85 18.74 -15.89
CA ASP A 261 -6.62 19.94 -15.52
C ASP A 261 -5.90 21.19 -16.02
N GLU A 262 -4.58 21.29 -15.94
CA GLU A 262 -3.80 22.40 -16.46
C GLU A 262 -2.54 21.90 -17.21
N LEU A 263 -2.33 22.25 -18.49
CA LEU A 263 -1.13 22.00 -19.27
C LEU A 263 -0.40 23.30 -19.56
N LYS A 264 0.86 23.43 -19.10
CA LYS A 264 1.61 24.69 -19.17
C LYS A 264 2.41 24.89 -20.45
N GLN A 265 3.19 23.92 -20.85
CA GLN A 265 4.13 24.07 -21.99
C GLN A 265 3.75 23.16 -23.14
N GLY A 266 3.67 21.88 -22.93
CA GLY A 266 3.28 21.00 -24.02
C GLY A 266 3.23 19.51 -23.69
N ILE A 267 2.70 18.76 -24.64
CA ILE A 267 2.66 17.31 -24.58
C ILE A 267 2.85 16.70 -25.96
N THR A 268 3.60 15.59 -26.01
CA THR A 268 3.64 14.71 -27.16
C THR A 268 2.97 13.40 -26.77
N VAL A 269 2.00 12.96 -27.54
CA VAL A 269 1.31 11.69 -27.39
C VAL A 269 1.54 10.88 -28.65
N ASP A 270 2.49 9.95 -28.61
CA ASP A 270 2.86 9.15 -29.79
C ASP A 270 1.84 8.06 -30.12
N GLU A 271 1.03 7.66 -29.13
CA GLU A 271 -0.09 6.78 -29.37
C GLU A 271 -1.25 7.07 -28.41
N LEU A 272 -2.40 7.45 -28.98
CA LEU A 272 -3.69 7.55 -28.27
C LEU A 272 -4.64 6.54 -28.92
N SER A 273 -4.70 5.31 -28.37
CA SER A 273 -5.48 4.22 -28.98
C SER A 273 -6.63 3.77 -28.09
N TYR A 274 -7.87 3.82 -28.62
CA TYR A 274 -9.09 3.47 -27.88
C TYR A 274 -9.18 4.20 -26.54
N SER A 275 -8.81 5.48 -26.54
CA SER A 275 -8.57 6.28 -25.34
C SER A 275 -9.08 7.69 -25.53
N THR A 276 -9.29 8.41 -24.44
CA THR A 276 -9.63 9.83 -24.45
C THR A 276 -8.57 10.63 -23.70
N LEU A 277 -8.02 11.65 -24.37
CA LEU A 277 -7.21 12.68 -23.70
C LEU A 277 -8.05 13.95 -23.58
N THR A 278 -8.17 14.47 -22.38
CA THR A 278 -8.84 15.74 -22.10
C THR A 278 -7.87 16.69 -21.41
N ILE A 279 -7.61 17.84 -22.02
CA ILE A 279 -6.85 18.97 -21.44
C ILE A 279 -7.87 20.09 -21.17
N LYS A 280 -8.09 20.41 -19.89
CA LYS A 280 -9.13 21.37 -19.50
C LYS A 280 -8.69 22.83 -19.55
N ASP A 281 -7.40 23.06 -19.39
CA ASP A 281 -6.82 24.39 -19.48
C ASP A 281 -5.43 24.27 -20.13
N LEU A 282 -5.32 24.73 -21.35
CA LEU A 282 -4.05 24.87 -22.06
C LEU A 282 -3.59 26.31 -21.96
N ALA A 283 -2.46 26.53 -21.29
CA ALA A 283 -1.90 27.87 -21.08
C ALA A 283 -1.73 28.65 -22.40
N SER A 284 -1.98 29.94 -22.39
CA SER A 284 -1.91 30.78 -23.60
C SER A 284 -0.54 30.85 -24.28
N ASN A 285 0.53 30.58 -23.53
CA ASN A 285 1.93 30.56 -23.98
C ASN A 285 2.50 29.14 -24.17
N PHE A 286 1.64 28.15 -24.44
CA PHE A 286 2.10 26.78 -24.70
C PHE A 286 2.99 26.70 -25.94
N ASP A 287 3.90 25.73 -25.94
CA ASP A 287 4.78 25.48 -27.08
C ASP A 287 4.12 24.61 -28.14
N LYS A 288 3.72 23.40 -27.76
CA LYS A 288 3.20 22.41 -28.69
C LYS A 288 2.34 21.32 -28.02
N VAL A 289 1.25 20.98 -28.67
CA VAL A 289 0.50 19.74 -28.41
C VAL A 289 0.56 18.90 -29.68
N ASN A 290 1.18 17.71 -29.61
CA ASN A 290 1.31 16.78 -30.72
C ASN A 290 0.69 15.44 -30.33
N VAL A 291 -0.29 14.95 -31.11
CA VAL A 291 -1.04 13.73 -30.77
C VAL A 291 -1.23 12.87 -32.02
N ASP A 292 -0.76 11.62 -31.97
CA ASP A 292 -1.14 10.57 -32.91
C ASP A 292 -2.28 9.74 -32.30
N ALA A 293 -3.50 9.91 -32.84
CA ALA A 293 -4.69 9.27 -32.31
C ALA A 293 -5.24 8.22 -33.29
N ARG A 294 -5.52 7.01 -32.78
CA ARG A 294 -6.18 5.92 -33.52
C ARG A 294 -7.34 5.38 -32.72
N TYR A 295 -8.57 5.60 -33.21
CA TYR A 295 -9.79 5.28 -32.47
C TYR A 295 -9.84 5.98 -31.09
N GLY A 296 -9.23 7.17 -30.98
CA GLY A 296 -9.14 7.96 -29.76
C GLY A 296 -9.87 9.29 -29.88
N ASN A 297 -10.17 9.91 -28.75
CA ASN A 297 -10.76 11.23 -28.66
C ASN A 297 -9.79 12.20 -28.02
N LEU A 298 -9.70 13.42 -28.59
CA LEU A 298 -8.91 14.52 -28.04
C LEU A 298 -9.84 15.70 -27.77
N ASN A 299 -9.88 16.14 -26.52
CA ASN A 299 -10.61 17.31 -26.09
C ASN A 299 -9.61 18.31 -25.50
N ILE A 300 -9.49 19.50 -26.09
CA ILE A 300 -8.60 20.56 -25.61
C ILE A 300 -9.43 21.82 -25.41
N TYR A 301 -9.30 22.41 -24.23
CA TYR A 301 -9.86 23.73 -23.92
C TYR A 301 -8.68 24.70 -23.81
N ILE A 302 -8.73 25.76 -24.64
CA ILE A 302 -7.62 26.71 -24.80
C ILE A 302 -8.08 28.05 -24.25
N ASP A 303 -7.18 28.80 -23.61
CA ASP A 303 -7.42 30.17 -23.16
C ASP A 303 -7.87 31.05 -24.36
N VAL A 304 -8.90 31.89 -24.17
CA VAL A 304 -9.46 32.74 -25.21
C VAL A 304 -8.47 33.75 -25.78
N ASN A 305 -7.38 34.04 -25.06
CA ASN A 305 -6.34 34.98 -25.50
C ASN A 305 -5.18 34.24 -26.21
N ALA A 306 -5.21 32.92 -26.33
CA ALA A 306 -4.15 32.17 -26.98
C ALA A 306 -4.19 32.35 -28.49
N SER A 307 -3.01 32.54 -29.10
CA SER A 307 -2.86 32.48 -30.54
C SER A 307 -2.30 31.12 -30.92
N PHE A 308 -3.04 30.33 -31.68
CA PHE A 308 -2.64 28.95 -31.98
C PHE A 308 -2.96 28.56 -33.42
N ARG A 309 -2.29 27.52 -33.91
CA ARG A 309 -2.56 26.88 -35.19
C ARG A 309 -2.87 25.40 -34.99
N VAL A 310 -3.99 24.93 -35.52
CA VAL A 310 -4.35 23.52 -35.55
C VAL A 310 -3.94 22.91 -36.89
N VAL A 311 -3.25 21.77 -36.86
CA VAL A 311 -2.94 20.94 -38.02
C VAL A 311 -3.40 19.52 -37.70
N ALA A 312 -4.47 19.07 -38.36
CA ALA A 312 -4.99 17.73 -38.21
C ALA A 312 -4.59 16.88 -39.45
N ASN A 313 -3.61 15.99 -39.27
CA ASN A 313 -3.17 15.08 -40.32
C ASN A 313 -3.56 13.64 -39.93
N ASN A 314 -4.09 12.86 -40.90
CA ASN A 314 -4.29 11.41 -40.79
C ASN A 314 -5.15 10.95 -39.57
N MET A 315 -6.11 11.75 -39.13
CA MET A 315 -7.07 11.30 -38.12
C MET A 315 -7.92 10.14 -38.67
N LYS A 316 -7.78 8.95 -38.10
CA LYS A 316 -8.63 7.79 -38.42
C LYS A 316 -9.53 7.47 -37.25
N TYR A 317 -10.84 7.55 -37.46
CA TYR A 317 -11.86 7.12 -36.49
C TYR A 317 -11.71 7.76 -35.09
N GLY A 318 -11.39 9.04 -35.02
CA GLY A 318 -11.30 9.79 -33.78
C GLY A 318 -11.96 11.17 -33.89
N ASN A 319 -12.16 11.82 -32.76
CA ASN A 319 -12.66 13.18 -32.68
C ASN A 319 -11.60 14.10 -32.07
N CYS A 320 -11.40 15.25 -32.66
CA CYS A 320 -10.65 16.38 -32.10
C CYS A 320 -11.63 17.50 -31.77
N LYS A 321 -11.67 17.90 -30.52
CA LYS A 321 -12.47 19.01 -30.06
C LYS A 321 -11.55 20.05 -29.41
N VAL A 322 -11.62 21.27 -29.92
CA VAL A 322 -10.87 22.44 -29.47
C VAL A 322 -11.82 23.49 -28.98
#